data_94fabddf92e0454d5e4682d74b20cc71
#
_entry.id   94fabddf92e0454d5e4682d74b20cc71
#
_cell.length_a   1.000
_cell.length_b   1.000
_cell.length_c   1.000
_cell.angle_alpha   90.00
_cell.angle_beta   90.00
_cell.angle_gamma   90.00
#
_symmetry.space_group_name_H-M   'P 1'
#
loop_
_entity.id
_entity.type
_entity.pdbx_description
1 polymer ?
#
loop_
_entity_poly.entity_id
_entity_poly.type
_entity_poly.pdbx_seq_one_letter_code
_entity_poly.pdbx_strand_id
1 'polypeptide(L)'
;MRQTPLRPALVTLALALAVSASAQSIQTAQALYDQGKWQEAATAAAALNTSAGFALAAEATTAGASLSPDAQKKGLFEKAQGYAKQAIALDKNNADAYFELARAQGRLAQFVGILQSLNLAGDVRKNLDQAIRLRPNMAGAYVALGLWHANLVSKGGAATFLTGAKKNQIVPNFEKAISLEPDVAVHRIEYANALLLQGNKAGAAAQLQKAVSLPANTFWEKRDLEAAKAKLASLQ
;
A
#
# COMPACT_ATOMS: atom_id res chain seq x y z
N MET A 1 -13.03 61.69 10.15
CA MET A 1 -12.83 60.36 10.71
C MET A 1 -12.45 59.43 9.58
N ARG A 2 -11.20 59.05 9.46
CA ARG A 2 -10.70 58.09 8.39
C ARG A 2 -10.70 56.71 8.99
N GLN A 3 -11.54 55.80 8.45
CA GLN A 3 -11.48 54.38 8.77
C GLN A 3 -10.34 53.73 8.02
N THR A 4 -9.36 53.20 8.72
CA THR A 4 -8.27 52.39 8.18
C THR A 4 -8.79 50.96 7.92
N PRO A 5 -8.54 50.37 6.73
CA PRO A 5 -8.95 48.98 6.48
C PRO A 5 -8.00 48.04 7.19
N LEU A 6 -8.57 47.09 8.01
CA LEU A 6 -7.86 46.01 8.66
C LEU A 6 -7.46 44.93 7.63
N ARG A 7 -6.24 44.83 7.36
CA ARG A 7 -5.21 43.81 7.17
C ARG A 7 -5.60 42.39 6.65
N PRO A 8 -5.22 42.07 5.40
CA PRO A 8 -5.14 40.69 4.91
C PRO A 8 -3.98 39.84 5.51
N ALA A 9 -3.01 40.48 6.22
CA ALA A 9 -1.80 39.82 6.70
C ALA A 9 -2.02 38.76 7.83
N LEU A 10 -3.10 38.87 8.61
CA LEU A 10 -3.36 37.92 9.71
C LEU A 10 -3.96 36.60 9.25
N VAL A 11 -4.70 36.59 8.15
CA VAL A 11 -5.33 35.36 7.61
C VAL A 11 -4.27 34.48 6.91
N THR A 12 -3.34 35.08 6.19
CA THR A 12 -2.25 34.35 5.53
C THR A 12 -1.27 33.74 6.51
N LEU A 13 -0.97 34.39 7.63
CA LEU A 13 -0.06 33.85 8.65
C LEU A 13 -0.69 32.67 9.42
N ALA A 14 -1.99 32.74 9.74
CA ALA A 14 -2.71 31.64 10.40
C ALA A 14 -2.81 30.39 9.50
N LEU A 15 -3.03 30.56 8.21
CA LEU A 15 -3.07 29.45 7.24
C LEU A 15 -1.71 28.77 7.06
N ALA A 16 -0.62 29.57 6.99
CA ALA A 16 0.74 29.06 6.90
C ALA A 16 1.19 28.28 8.14
N LEU A 17 0.79 28.71 9.34
CA LEU A 17 1.06 28.03 10.60
C LEU A 17 0.26 26.72 10.73
N ALA A 18 -0.99 26.69 10.30
CA ALA A 18 -1.81 25.48 10.30
C ALA A 18 -1.30 24.41 9.33
N VAL A 19 -0.86 24.80 8.14
CA VAL A 19 -0.25 23.88 7.17
C VAL A 19 1.07 23.33 7.69
N SER A 20 1.90 24.14 8.35
CA SER A 20 3.15 23.68 8.96
C SER A 20 2.93 22.72 10.12
N ALA A 21 1.94 22.98 10.98
CA ALA A 21 1.61 22.11 12.10
C ALA A 21 1.03 20.77 11.64
N SER A 22 0.18 20.74 10.61
CA SER A 22 -0.35 19.50 10.07
C SER A 22 0.71 18.67 9.32
N ALA A 23 1.63 19.30 8.59
CA ALA A 23 2.75 18.62 7.95
C ALA A 23 3.68 17.99 9.00
N GLN A 24 4.00 18.71 10.07
CA GLN A 24 4.81 18.19 11.18
C GLN A 24 4.13 17.02 11.88
N SER A 25 2.81 17.03 12.00
CA SER A 25 2.03 15.95 12.60
C SER A 25 1.98 14.69 11.73
N ILE A 26 1.87 14.82 10.39
CA ILE A 26 1.91 13.65 9.49
C ILE A 26 3.30 13.02 9.50
N GLN A 27 4.37 13.81 9.57
CA GLN A 27 5.74 13.32 9.71
C GLN A 27 5.94 12.54 11.02
N THR A 28 5.34 12.99 12.12
CA THR A 28 5.37 12.28 13.40
C THR A 28 4.67 10.91 13.30
N ALA A 29 3.50 10.87 12.68
CA ALA A 29 2.78 9.62 12.45
C ALA A 29 3.56 8.67 11.53
N GLN A 30 4.21 9.20 10.49
CA GLN A 30 5.09 8.42 9.61
C GLN A 30 6.30 7.85 10.37
N ALA A 31 6.95 8.65 11.22
CA ALA A 31 8.08 8.18 12.03
C ALA A 31 7.68 7.04 13.00
N LEU A 32 6.48 7.09 13.56
CA LEU A 32 5.92 5.98 14.36
C LEU A 32 5.72 4.72 13.50
N TYR A 33 5.19 4.88 12.29
CA TYR A 33 5.03 3.79 11.34
C TYR A 33 6.36 3.16 10.97
N ASP A 34 7.37 3.96 10.64
CA ASP A 34 8.71 3.50 10.27
C ASP A 34 9.42 2.75 11.40
N GLN A 35 9.04 3.02 12.66
CA GLN A 35 9.49 2.30 13.86
C GLN A 35 8.69 1.00 14.13
N GLY A 36 7.67 0.67 13.33
CA GLY A 36 6.81 -0.49 13.54
C GLY A 36 5.69 -0.28 14.57
N LYS A 37 5.55 0.93 15.12
CA LYS A 37 4.51 1.31 16.10
C LYS A 37 3.18 1.62 15.39
N TRP A 38 2.68 0.62 14.67
CA TRP A 38 1.57 0.81 13.74
C TRP A 38 0.27 1.30 14.39
N GLN A 39 -0.05 0.90 15.63
CA GLN A 39 -1.26 1.34 16.33
C GLN A 39 -1.18 2.82 16.70
N GLU A 40 -0.02 3.25 17.21
CA GLU A 40 0.24 4.65 17.53
C GLU A 40 0.25 5.49 16.25
N ALA A 41 0.90 5.01 15.19
CA ALA A 41 0.93 5.64 13.88
C ALA A 41 -0.48 5.82 13.30
N ALA A 42 -1.29 4.75 13.28
CA ALA A 42 -2.67 4.80 12.78
C ALA A 42 -3.55 5.77 13.58
N THR A 43 -3.39 5.78 14.90
CA THR A 43 -4.14 6.69 15.79
C THR A 43 -3.73 8.14 15.58
N ALA A 44 -2.42 8.43 15.56
CA ALA A 44 -1.90 9.78 15.35
C ALA A 44 -2.28 10.31 13.94
N ALA A 45 -2.14 9.47 12.91
CA ALA A 45 -2.49 9.83 11.55
C ALA A 45 -4.00 10.12 11.37
N ALA A 46 -4.87 9.26 11.92
CA ALA A 46 -6.32 9.46 11.85
C ALA A 46 -6.78 10.72 12.61
N ALA A 47 -6.13 11.05 13.72
CA ALA A 47 -6.44 12.24 14.53
C ALA A 47 -6.21 13.56 13.77
N LEU A 48 -5.41 13.56 12.70
CA LEU A 48 -5.21 14.72 11.84
C LEU A 48 -6.49 15.12 11.08
N ASN A 49 -7.42 14.20 10.90
CA ASN A 49 -8.69 14.40 10.18
C ASN A 49 -8.47 15.00 8.76
N THR A 50 -7.42 14.55 8.09
CA THR A 50 -7.06 14.94 6.72
C THR A 50 -7.03 13.73 5.80
N SER A 51 -7.15 13.94 4.48
CA SER A 51 -7.05 12.85 3.51
C SER A 51 -5.71 12.10 3.61
N ALA A 52 -4.59 12.82 3.73
CA ALA A 52 -3.27 12.21 3.92
C ALA A 52 -3.16 11.43 5.24
N GLY A 53 -3.73 11.99 6.34
CA GLY A 53 -3.76 11.31 7.64
C GLY A 53 -4.54 10.00 7.59
N PHE A 54 -5.72 10.00 7.00
CA PHE A 54 -6.49 8.75 6.86
C PHE A 54 -5.85 7.74 5.91
N ALA A 55 -5.15 8.18 4.85
CA ALA A 55 -4.39 7.27 3.98
C ALA A 55 -3.26 6.58 4.76
N LEU A 56 -2.47 7.33 5.54
CA LEU A 56 -1.43 6.76 6.40
C LEU A 56 -2.01 5.85 7.50
N ALA A 57 -3.16 6.20 8.07
CA ALA A 57 -3.84 5.34 9.06
C ALA A 57 -4.27 4.00 8.44
N ALA A 58 -4.72 4.01 7.17
CA ALA A 58 -5.04 2.81 6.41
C ALA A 58 -3.80 1.96 6.15
N GLU A 59 -2.69 2.58 5.75
CA GLU A 59 -1.41 1.92 5.54
C GLU A 59 -0.91 1.25 6.82
N ALA A 60 -0.81 2.00 7.90
CA ALA A 60 -0.34 1.51 9.21
C ALA A 60 -1.20 0.35 9.72
N THR A 61 -2.53 0.44 9.57
CA THR A 61 -3.46 -0.62 9.99
C THR A 61 -3.31 -1.87 9.12
N THR A 62 -3.14 -1.71 7.79
CA THR A 62 -2.94 -2.83 6.86
C THR A 62 -1.62 -3.55 7.14
N ALA A 63 -0.54 -2.81 7.36
CA ALA A 63 0.77 -3.37 7.69
C ALA A 63 0.74 -4.06 9.06
N GLY A 64 0.13 -3.42 10.08
CA GLY A 64 0.00 -3.94 11.43
C GLY A 64 -0.80 -5.25 11.51
N ALA A 65 -1.75 -5.47 10.60
CA ALA A 65 -2.45 -6.74 10.51
C ALA A 65 -1.51 -7.93 10.25
N SER A 66 -0.35 -7.71 9.60
CA SER A 66 0.66 -8.76 9.39
C SER A 66 1.34 -9.22 10.68
N LEU A 67 1.32 -8.40 11.73
CA LEU A 67 1.87 -8.66 13.06
C LEU A 67 0.81 -9.19 14.04
N SER A 68 -0.45 -9.18 13.63
CA SER A 68 -1.58 -9.49 14.50
C SER A 68 -2.01 -10.97 14.38
N PRO A 69 -2.63 -11.56 15.41
CA PRO A 69 -3.23 -12.89 15.32
C PRO A 69 -4.26 -12.99 14.19
N ASP A 70 -4.39 -14.14 13.55
CA ASP A 70 -5.27 -14.36 12.39
C ASP A 70 -6.72 -13.97 12.66
N ALA A 71 -7.22 -14.22 13.88
CA ALA A 71 -8.58 -13.87 14.30
C ALA A 71 -8.85 -12.35 14.23
N GLN A 72 -7.83 -11.50 14.32
CA GLN A 72 -7.95 -10.05 14.28
C GLN A 72 -7.77 -9.45 12.87
N LYS A 73 -7.11 -10.19 11.95
CA LYS A 73 -6.70 -9.67 10.65
C LYS A 73 -7.87 -9.16 9.81
N LYS A 74 -8.97 -9.92 9.76
CA LYS A 74 -10.17 -9.51 9.02
C LYS A 74 -10.68 -8.15 9.47
N GLY A 75 -10.88 -7.96 10.77
CA GLY A 75 -11.36 -6.68 11.33
C GLY A 75 -10.39 -5.53 11.10
N LEU A 76 -9.08 -5.79 11.14
CA LEU A 76 -8.06 -4.79 10.84
C LEU A 76 -8.10 -4.36 9.36
N PHE A 77 -8.28 -5.28 8.42
CA PHE A 77 -8.43 -4.93 7.00
C PHE A 77 -9.73 -4.18 6.73
N GLU A 78 -10.83 -4.52 7.40
CA GLU A 78 -12.08 -3.76 7.32
C GLU A 78 -11.91 -2.34 7.89
N LYS A 79 -11.21 -2.18 9.01
CA LYS A 79 -10.87 -0.88 9.59
C LYS A 79 -10.00 -0.04 8.64
N ALA A 80 -8.97 -0.65 8.04
CA ALA A 80 -8.10 0.01 7.07
C ALA A 80 -8.89 0.51 5.85
N GLN A 81 -9.83 -0.29 5.33
CA GLN A 81 -10.75 0.16 4.27
C GLN A 81 -11.59 1.36 4.71
N GLY A 82 -12.05 1.38 5.97
CA GLY A 82 -12.78 2.51 6.54
C GLY A 82 -11.97 3.81 6.47
N TYR A 83 -10.72 3.76 6.89
CA TYR A 83 -9.80 4.89 6.80
C TYR A 83 -9.54 5.32 5.35
N ALA A 84 -9.23 4.39 4.45
CA ALA A 84 -8.98 4.72 3.04
C ALA A 84 -10.21 5.37 2.37
N LYS A 85 -11.43 4.91 2.68
CA LYS A 85 -12.68 5.52 2.19
C LYS A 85 -12.88 6.93 2.74
N GLN A 86 -12.53 7.19 4.00
CA GLN A 86 -12.56 8.54 4.58
C GLN A 86 -11.55 9.46 3.87
N ALA A 87 -10.34 8.96 3.61
CA ALA A 87 -9.34 9.69 2.85
C ALA A 87 -9.86 10.11 1.47
N ILE A 88 -10.48 9.19 0.72
CA ILE A 88 -11.09 9.47 -0.60
C ILE A 88 -12.25 10.45 -0.49
N ALA A 89 -13.06 10.37 0.57
CA ALA A 89 -14.19 11.30 0.77
C ALA A 89 -13.72 12.73 0.99
N LEU A 90 -12.57 12.91 1.67
CA LEU A 90 -11.96 14.23 1.90
C LEU A 90 -11.21 14.76 0.68
N ASP A 91 -10.56 13.88 -0.10
CA ASP A 91 -9.87 14.26 -1.33
C ASP A 91 -9.93 13.12 -2.35
N LYS A 92 -10.72 13.30 -3.40
CA LYS A 92 -10.88 12.35 -4.52
C LYS A 92 -9.64 12.26 -5.42
N ASN A 93 -8.67 13.13 -5.26
CA ASN A 93 -7.42 13.14 -6.03
C ASN A 93 -6.24 12.55 -5.23
N ASN A 94 -6.48 12.03 -4.04
CA ASN A 94 -5.44 11.37 -3.25
C ASN A 94 -5.16 9.95 -3.77
N ALA A 95 -4.07 9.80 -4.54
CA ALA A 95 -3.66 8.50 -5.09
C ALA A 95 -3.36 7.45 -4.01
N ASP A 96 -2.75 7.87 -2.87
CA ASP A 96 -2.42 6.97 -1.77
C ASP A 96 -3.69 6.36 -1.15
N ALA A 97 -4.76 7.14 -1.04
CA ALA A 97 -6.03 6.66 -0.50
C ALA A 97 -6.64 5.52 -1.34
N TYR A 98 -6.61 5.62 -2.67
CA TYR A 98 -7.05 4.54 -3.56
C TYR A 98 -6.12 3.34 -3.49
N PHE A 99 -4.82 3.57 -3.43
CA PHE A 99 -3.84 2.49 -3.29
C PHE A 99 -4.02 1.71 -1.99
N GLU A 100 -4.17 2.41 -0.85
CA GLU A 100 -4.39 1.77 0.44
C GLU A 100 -5.75 1.05 0.53
N LEU A 101 -6.79 1.59 -0.11
CA LEU A 101 -8.07 0.89 -0.24
C LEU A 101 -7.89 -0.43 -0.99
N ALA A 102 -7.17 -0.42 -2.11
CA ALA A 102 -6.88 -1.62 -2.88
C ALA A 102 -6.05 -2.64 -2.09
N ARG A 103 -5.04 -2.18 -1.34
CA ARG A 103 -4.22 -3.06 -0.48
C ARG A 103 -5.05 -3.75 0.60
N ALA A 104 -5.85 -2.99 1.34
CA ALA A 104 -6.72 -3.52 2.38
C ALA A 104 -7.75 -4.51 1.82
N GLN A 105 -8.37 -4.20 0.68
CA GLN A 105 -9.30 -5.09 -0.03
C GLN A 105 -8.63 -6.37 -0.52
N GLY A 106 -7.43 -6.27 -1.10
CA GLY A 106 -6.67 -7.43 -1.57
C GLY A 106 -6.28 -8.38 -0.43
N ARG A 107 -5.95 -7.83 0.74
CA ARG A 107 -5.69 -8.65 1.95
C ARG A 107 -6.98 -9.25 2.51
N LEU A 108 -8.06 -8.49 2.57
CA LEU A 108 -9.37 -8.98 3.04
C LEU A 108 -9.89 -10.13 2.18
N ALA A 109 -9.64 -10.12 0.87
CA ALA A 109 -10.06 -11.17 -0.06
C ALA A 109 -9.56 -12.58 0.33
N GLN A 110 -8.55 -12.69 1.19
CA GLN A 110 -8.02 -13.96 1.70
C GLN A 110 -8.85 -14.51 2.88
N PHE A 111 -9.71 -13.70 3.48
CA PHE A 111 -10.49 -14.03 4.69
C PHE A 111 -12.00 -14.13 4.44
N VAL A 112 -12.42 -14.08 3.18
CA VAL A 112 -13.83 -14.08 2.79
C VAL A 112 -14.12 -15.21 1.80
N GLY A 113 -15.40 -15.55 1.61
CA GLY A 113 -15.82 -16.58 0.64
C GLY A 113 -15.52 -16.21 -0.82
N ILE A 114 -15.58 -17.21 -1.70
CA ILE A 114 -15.15 -17.10 -3.11
C ILE A 114 -15.86 -15.96 -3.85
N LEU A 115 -17.19 -15.86 -3.75
CA LEU A 115 -17.95 -14.81 -4.44
C LEU A 115 -17.56 -13.41 -3.98
N GLN A 116 -17.42 -13.21 -2.66
CA GLN A 116 -16.99 -11.92 -2.11
C GLN A 116 -15.54 -11.61 -2.50
N SER A 117 -14.67 -12.61 -2.54
CA SER A 117 -13.28 -12.46 -2.99
C SER A 117 -13.19 -12.00 -4.46
N LEU A 118 -14.07 -12.50 -5.35
CA LEU A 118 -14.13 -12.09 -6.75
C LEU A 118 -14.64 -10.65 -6.90
N ASN A 119 -15.66 -10.26 -6.12
CA ASN A 119 -16.14 -8.87 -6.10
C ASN A 119 -15.03 -7.92 -5.62
N LEU A 120 -14.33 -8.26 -4.54
CA LEU A 120 -13.17 -7.50 -4.06
C LEU A 120 -12.07 -7.42 -5.12
N ALA A 121 -11.85 -8.47 -5.92
CA ALA A 121 -10.85 -8.42 -6.99
C ALA A 121 -11.16 -7.34 -8.03
N GLY A 122 -12.44 -7.16 -8.39
CA GLY A 122 -12.89 -6.08 -9.28
C GLY A 122 -12.64 -4.69 -8.66
N ASP A 123 -12.99 -4.52 -7.39
CA ASP A 123 -12.78 -3.26 -6.65
C ASP A 123 -11.28 -2.94 -6.50
N VAL A 124 -10.45 -3.93 -6.18
CA VAL A 124 -8.99 -3.79 -6.12
C VAL A 124 -8.45 -3.26 -7.44
N ARG A 125 -8.83 -3.90 -8.56
CA ARG A 125 -8.39 -3.46 -9.89
C ARG A 125 -8.78 -2.01 -10.17
N LYS A 126 -10.04 -1.65 -9.94
CA LYS A 126 -10.56 -0.30 -10.14
C LYS A 126 -9.79 0.74 -9.31
N ASN A 127 -9.51 0.44 -8.06
CA ASN A 127 -8.79 1.35 -7.17
C ASN A 127 -7.31 1.48 -7.56
N LEU A 128 -6.64 0.39 -7.98
CA LEU A 128 -5.27 0.46 -8.50
C LEU A 128 -5.19 1.26 -9.81
N ASP A 129 -6.11 1.06 -10.73
CA ASP A 129 -6.17 1.84 -11.97
C ASP A 129 -6.40 3.33 -11.69
N GLN A 130 -7.20 3.68 -10.66
CA GLN A 130 -7.39 5.06 -10.22
C GLN A 130 -6.12 5.63 -9.59
N ALA A 131 -5.45 4.89 -8.71
CA ALA A 131 -4.19 5.32 -8.09
C ALA A 131 -3.12 5.61 -9.15
N ILE A 132 -2.95 4.70 -10.12
CA ILE A 132 -2.00 4.87 -11.25
C ILE A 132 -2.39 6.07 -12.12
N ARG A 133 -3.67 6.30 -12.39
CA ARG A 133 -4.13 7.45 -13.17
C ARG A 133 -3.81 8.77 -12.47
N LEU A 134 -3.98 8.84 -11.15
CA LEU A 134 -3.67 10.03 -10.34
C LEU A 134 -2.16 10.22 -10.14
N ARG A 135 -1.40 9.13 -10.04
CA ARG A 135 0.06 9.14 -9.86
C ARG A 135 0.71 8.04 -10.72
N PRO A 136 1.02 8.32 -11.99
CA PRO A 136 1.57 7.32 -12.93
C PRO A 136 2.93 6.72 -12.56
N ASN A 137 3.64 7.33 -11.62
CA ASN A 137 4.93 6.85 -11.09
C ASN A 137 4.83 6.19 -9.70
N MET A 138 3.64 5.78 -9.26
CA MET A 138 3.44 5.06 -7.99
C MET A 138 3.87 3.59 -8.15
N ALA A 139 5.12 3.29 -7.83
CA ALA A 139 5.69 1.94 -7.97
C ALA A 139 4.89 0.87 -7.21
N GLY A 140 4.48 1.16 -5.97
CA GLY A 140 3.67 0.25 -5.15
C GLY A 140 2.35 -0.18 -5.81
N ALA A 141 1.71 0.70 -6.59
CA ALA A 141 0.48 0.36 -7.30
C ALA A 141 0.72 -0.65 -8.44
N TYR A 142 1.85 -0.55 -9.15
CA TYR A 142 2.25 -1.55 -10.14
C TYR A 142 2.61 -2.89 -9.50
N VAL A 143 3.31 -2.90 -8.35
CA VAL A 143 3.55 -4.14 -7.57
C VAL A 143 2.21 -4.81 -7.21
N ALA A 144 1.27 -4.04 -6.67
CA ALA A 144 -0.04 -4.57 -6.29
C ALA A 144 -0.83 -5.09 -7.50
N LEU A 145 -0.72 -4.42 -8.67
CA LEU A 145 -1.35 -4.87 -9.91
C LEU A 145 -0.70 -6.15 -10.44
N GLY A 146 0.62 -6.27 -10.37
CA GLY A 146 1.34 -7.50 -10.69
C GLY A 146 0.91 -8.67 -9.81
N LEU A 147 0.81 -8.45 -8.49
CA LEU A 147 0.28 -9.44 -7.54
C LEU A 147 -1.18 -9.80 -7.81
N TRP A 148 -2.02 -8.82 -8.14
CA TRP A 148 -3.41 -9.06 -8.51
C TRP A 148 -3.52 -10.02 -9.69
N HIS A 149 -2.76 -9.78 -10.76
CA HIS A 149 -2.69 -10.67 -11.90
C HIS A 149 -2.17 -12.07 -11.51
N ALA A 150 -1.07 -12.14 -10.76
CA ALA A 150 -0.45 -13.41 -10.37
C ALA A 150 -1.38 -14.29 -9.53
N ASN A 151 -2.04 -13.69 -8.52
CA ASN A 151 -2.97 -14.41 -7.65
C ASN A 151 -4.20 -14.94 -8.40
N LEU A 152 -4.76 -14.17 -9.33
CA LEU A 152 -5.94 -14.60 -10.06
C LEU A 152 -5.61 -15.63 -11.14
N VAL A 153 -4.45 -15.50 -11.79
CA VAL A 153 -3.95 -16.50 -12.73
C VAL A 153 -3.67 -17.82 -12.03
N SER A 154 -3.12 -17.82 -10.82
CA SER A 154 -2.88 -19.03 -10.04
C SER A 154 -4.16 -19.75 -9.59
N LYS A 155 -5.29 -19.02 -9.51
CA LYS A 155 -6.62 -19.59 -9.23
C LYS A 155 -7.30 -20.25 -10.44
N GLY A 156 -6.72 -20.12 -11.64
CA GLY A 156 -7.16 -20.79 -12.85
C GLY A 156 -8.06 -20.00 -13.78
N GLY A 157 -8.51 -20.65 -14.86
CA GLY A 157 -9.19 -20.02 -15.98
C GLY A 157 -10.49 -19.29 -15.63
N ALA A 158 -11.31 -19.83 -14.74
CA ALA A 158 -12.56 -19.18 -14.33
C ALA A 158 -12.29 -17.83 -13.63
N ALA A 159 -11.30 -17.75 -12.75
CA ALA A 159 -10.94 -16.51 -12.07
C ALA A 159 -10.40 -15.47 -13.07
N THR A 160 -9.55 -15.89 -14.02
CA THR A 160 -9.02 -14.98 -15.04
C THR A 160 -10.09 -14.48 -15.99
N PHE A 161 -11.03 -15.34 -16.40
CA PHE A 161 -12.16 -14.95 -17.26
C PHE A 161 -13.06 -13.91 -16.62
N LEU A 162 -13.44 -14.13 -15.34
CA LEU A 162 -14.35 -13.23 -14.61
C LEU A 162 -13.71 -11.89 -14.26
N THR A 163 -12.40 -11.86 -14.02
CA THR A 163 -11.71 -10.65 -13.53
C THR A 163 -10.90 -9.93 -14.61
N GLY A 164 -10.66 -10.58 -15.74
CA GLY A 164 -9.78 -10.06 -16.79
C GLY A 164 -8.28 -10.10 -16.41
N ALA A 165 -7.89 -10.91 -15.42
CA ALA A 165 -6.48 -11.09 -15.07
C ALA A 165 -5.72 -11.78 -16.22
N LYS A 166 -4.47 -11.35 -16.45
CA LYS A 166 -3.66 -11.82 -17.59
C LYS A 166 -2.25 -12.18 -17.14
N LYS A 167 -1.79 -13.39 -17.51
CA LYS A 167 -0.44 -13.87 -17.20
C LYS A 167 0.66 -12.97 -17.77
N ASN A 168 0.48 -12.46 -18.97
CA ASN A 168 1.45 -11.59 -19.66
C ASN A 168 1.54 -10.18 -19.06
N GLN A 169 0.70 -9.81 -18.08
CA GLN A 169 0.77 -8.55 -17.37
C GLN A 169 1.52 -8.66 -16.03
N ILE A 170 1.86 -9.86 -15.57
CA ILE A 170 2.54 -10.05 -14.29
C ILE A 170 3.93 -9.40 -14.33
N VAL A 171 4.80 -9.87 -15.22
CA VAL A 171 6.20 -9.41 -15.33
C VAL A 171 6.30 -7.91 -15.64
N PRO A 172 5.59 -7.35 -16.65
CA PRO A 172 5.71 -5.92 -16.98
C PRO A 172 5.35 -4.99 -15.81
N ASN A 173 4.38 -5.36 -14.97
CA ASN A 173 4.02 -4.55 -13.80
C ASN A 173 5.16 -4.51 -12.76
N PHE A 174 5.79 -5.65 -12.46
CA PHE A 174 6.93 -5.66 -11.53
C PHE A 174 8.17 -4.96 -12.11
N GLU A 175 8.45 -5.13 -13.38
CA GLU A 175 9.56 -4.43 -14.05
C GLU A 175 9.33 -2.92 -14.03
N LYS A 176 8.11 -2.47 -14.28
CA LYS A 176 7.75 -1.05 -14.15
C LYS A 176 7.98 -0.53 -12.75
N ALA A 177 7.53 -1.24 -11.72
CA ALA A 177 7.75 -0.84 -10.32
C ALA A 177 9.25 -0.75 -9.99
N ILE A 178 10.03 -1.77 -10.35
CA ILE A 178 11.48 -1.80 -10.12
C ILE A 178 12.20 -0.69 -10.90
N SER A 179 11.74 -0.35 -12.10
CA SER A 179 12.31 0.76 -12.87
C SER A 179 12.06 2.14 -12.24
N LEU A 180 10.94 2.29 -11.53
CA LEU A 180 10.58 3.52 -10.83
C LEU A 180 11.34 3.66 -9.50
N GLU A 181 11.52 2.56 -8.77
CA GLU A 181 12.15 2.52 -7.44
C GLU A 181 13.09 1.30 -7.35
N PRO A 182 14.31 1.36 -7.95
CA PRO A 182 15.20 0.20 -8.09
C PRO A 182 15.77 -0.31 -6.76
N ASP A 183 15.88 0.57 -5.75
CA ASP A 183 16.51 0.30 -4.46
C ASP A 183 15.51 -0.12 -3.38
N VAL A 184 14.22 -0.25 -3.72
CA VAL A 184 13.17 -0.68 -2.80
C VAL A 184 13.01 -2.20 -2.84
N ALA A 185 13.51 -2.88 -1.80
CA ALA A 185 13.59 -4.33 -1.73
C ALA A 185 12.23 -5.04 -1.87
N VAL A 186 11.16 -4.48 -1.29
CA VAL A 186 9.83 -5.08 -1.30
C VAL A 186 9.28 -5.33 -2.70
N HIS A 187 9.66 -4.51 -3.71
CA HIS A 187 9.23 -4.72 -5.09
C HIS A 187 9.75 -6.06 -5.65
N ARG A 188 11.02 -6.38 -5.35
CA ARG A 188 11.65 -7.64 -5.77
C ARG A 188 11.14 -8.83 -4.94
N ILE A 189 10.87 -8.64 -3.65
CA ILE A 189 10.30 -9.66 -2.77
C ILE A 189 8.91 -10.06 -3.27
N GLU A 190 8.06 -9.10 -3.59
CA GLU A 190 6.72 -9.38 -4.10
C GLU A 190 6.75 -9.94 -5.52
N TYR A 191 7.73 -9.53 -6.35
CA TYR A 191 7.96 -10.18 -7.65
C TYR A 191 8.34 -11.65 -7.47
N ALA A 192 9.22 -11.97 -6.53
CA ALA A 192 9.57 -13.35 -6.22
C ALA A 192 8.34 -14.16 -5.75
N ASN A 193 7.49 -13.58 -4.91
CA ASN A 193 6.23 -14.20 -4.49
C ASN A 193 5.32 -14.53 -5.70
N ALA A 194 5.19 -13.59 -6.64
CA ALA A 194 4.43 -13.80 -7.87
C ALA A 194 5.03 -14.89 -8.77
N LEU A 195 6.36 -14.95 -8.88
CA LEU A 195 7.06 -16.01 -9.63
C LEU A 195 6.87 -17.39 -9.01
N LEU A 196 6.86 -17.48 -7.66
CA LEU A 196 6.55 -18.73 -6.96
C LEU A 196 5.13 -19.21 -7.24
N LEU A 197 4.15 -18.31 -7.27
CA LEU A 197 2.77 -18.63 -7.68
C LEU A 197 2.69 -19.18 -9.11
N GLN A 198 3.64 -18.80 -9.97
CA GLN A 198 3.75 -19.29 -11.34
C GLN A 198 4.63 -20.56 -11.49
N GLY A 199 5.17 -21.11 -10.38
CA GLY A 199 6.08 -22.26 -10.39
C GLY A 199 7.52 -21.93 -10.79
N ASN A 200 7.87 -20.67 -11.00
CA ASN A 200 9.21 -20.25 -11.40
C ASN A 200 10.12 -20.03 -10.17
N LYS A 201 10.60 -21.12 -9.59
CA LYS A 201 11.49 -21.10 -8.41
C LYS A 201 12.83 -20.41 -8.69
N ALA A 202 13.43 -20.67 -9.85
CA ALA A 202 14.72 -20.08 -10.22
C ALA A 202 14.62 -18.55 -10.36
N GLY A 203 13.58 -18.05 -11.04
CA GLY A 203 13.32 -16.62 -11.15
C GLY A 203 13.04 -15.96 -9.79
N ALA A 204 12.31 -16.65 -8.91
CA ALA A 204 12.04 -16.16 -7.56
C ALA A 204 13.34 -16.05 -6.74
N ALA A 205 14.19 -17.08 -6.76
CA ALA A 205 15.48 -17.05 -6.08
C ALA A 205 16.36 -15.89 -6.56
N ALA A 206 16.41 -15.65 -7.89
CA ALA A 206 17.16 -14.54 -8.46
C ALA A 206 16.65 -13.16 -8.00
N GLN A 207 15.33 -12.97 -7.88
CA GLN A 207 14.77 -11.72 -7.36
C GLN A 207 15.05 -11.56 -5.85
N LEU A 208 14.90 -12.62 -5.06
CA LEU A 208 15.21 -12.59 -3.62
C LEU A 208 16.69 -12.28 -3.38
N GLN A 209 17.60 -12.86 -4.16
CA GLN A 209 19.04 -12.59 -4.04
C GLN A 209 19.37 -11.11 -4.28
N LYS A 210 18.71 -10.48 -5.26
CA LYS A 210 18.82 -9.04 -5.48
C LYS A 210 18.18 -8.23 -4.34
N ALA A 211 17.03 -8.67 -3.82
CA ALA A 211 16.35 -7.98 -2.73
C ALA A 211 17.19 -7.93 -1.46
N VAL A 212 17.81 -9.06 -1.06
CA VAL A 212 18.58 -9.13 0.20
C VAL A 212 19.88 -8.33 0.17
N SER A 213 20.32 -7.85 -0.99
CA SER A 213 21.48 -6.95 -1.12
C SER A 213 21.11 -5.47 -1.03
N LEU A 214 19.82 -5.13 -0.97
CA LEU A 214 19.34 -3.75 -0.89
C LEU A 214 19.29 -3.25 0.57
N PRO A 215 19.35 -1.92 0.78
CA PRO A 215 19.27 -1.33 2.11
C PRO A 215 17.92 -1.56 2.77
N ALA A 216 17.89 -1.54 4.12
CA ALA A 216 16.67 -1.58 4.92
C ALA A 216 16.83 -0.62 6.10
N ASN A 217 16.07 0.46 6.10
CA ASN A 217 16.16 1.54 7.06
C ASN A 217 15.03 1.50 8.10
N THR A 218 13.83 1.14 7.68
CA THR A 218 12.65 1.07 8.53
C THR A 218 12.48 -0.31 9.18
N PHE A 219 11.63 -0.38 10.19
CA PHE A 219 11.22 -1.66 10.81
C PHE A 219 10.64 -2.64 9.78
N TRP A 220 9.79 -2.14 8.88
CA TRP A 220 9.11 -2.95 7.87
C TRP A 220 10.09 -3.53 6.85
N GLU A 221 10.98 -2.71 6.34
CA GLU A 221 12.01 -3.14 5.39
C GLU A 221 12.94 -4.20 5.99
N LYS A 222 13.39 -4.00 7.23
CA LYS A 222 14.23 -4.99 7.95
C LYS A 222 13.51 -6.31 8.11
N ARG A 223 12.24 -6.28 8.52
CA ARG A 223 11.41 -7.46 8.67
C ARG A 223 11.19 -8.18 7.35
N ASP A 224 10.91 -7.45 6.28
CA ASP A 224 10.70 -8.02 4.95
C ASP A 224 11.98 -8.64 4.40
N LEU A 225 13.15 -8.03 4.63
CA LEU A 225 14.44 -8.61 4.27
C LEU A 225 14.75 -9.90 5.04
N GLU A 226 14.47 -9.97 6.34
CA GLU A 226 14.64 -11.22 7.10
C GLU A 226 13.74 -12.34 6.58
N ALA A 227 12.49 -12.03 6.27
CA ALA A 227 11.58 -12.98 5.64
C ALA A 227 12.07 -13.42 4.24
N ALA A 228 12.66 -12.49 3.47
CA ALA A 228 13.22 -12.78 2.15
C ALA A 228 14.45 -13.69 2.23
N LYS A 229 15.36 -13.47 3.21
CA LYS A 229 16.50 -14.35 3.46
C LYS A 229 16.08 -15.76 3.82
N ALA A 230 15.11 -15.91 4.73
CA ALA A 230 14.58 -17.21 5.09
C ALA A 230 13.93 -17.93 3.89
N LYS A 231 13.17 -17.20 3.09
CA LYS A 231 12.56 -17.73 1.87
C LYS A 231 13.61 -18.14 0.84
N LEU A 232 14.64 -17.33 0.61
CA LEU A 232 15.74 -17.65 -0.31
C LEU A 232 16.43 -18.95 0.10
N ALA A 233 16.75 -19.10 1.39
CA ALA A 233 17.36 -20.31 1.92
C ALA A 233 16.49 -21.56 1.71
N SER A 234 15.17 -21.44 1.76
CA SER A 234 14.22 -22.55 1.52
C SER A 234 14.09 -22.96 0.04
N LEU A 235 14.63 -22.18 -0.89
CA LEU A 235 14.59 -22.47 -2.33
C LEU A 235 15.89 -23.13 -2.86
N GLN A 236 16.94 -23.14 -2.04
CA GLN A 236 18.21 -23.82 -2.31
C GLN A 236 18.16 -25.28 -1.92
#